data_55e5013dbbcda9dd0e6d56bb74426141
#
_entry.id   55e5013dbbcda9dd0e6d56bb74426141
#
_cell.length_a   1.000
_cell.length_b   1.000
_cell.length_c   1.000
_cell.angle_alpha   90.00
_cell.angle_beta   90.00
_cell.angle_gamma   90.00
#
_symmetry.space_group_name_H-M   'P 1'
#
loop_
_entity.id
_entity.type
_entity.pdbx_description
1 polymer ?
#
loop_
_entity_poly.entity_id
_entity_poly.type
_entity_poly.pdbx_seq_one_letter_code
_entity_poly.pdbx_strand_id
1 'polypeptide(L)'
;TGKIETNLVTDPYSFSLSMNSRRSQIVSLDDAALAPAGWDSLAKPALVQPEDISVYELHVRDFSANDATVPDALKGTFKAFTLPDSNGVKHLQALEAAGLTHLHLLPVFDIATINENRAEWQAPDPAVLATYPPDSEAQQAAL
;
A
#
# COMPACT_ATOMS: atom_id res chain seq x y z
N THR A 1 7.31 -25.03 -24.50
CA THR A 1 7.15 -26.36 -23.92
C THR A 1 5.98 -27.14 -24.56
N GLY A 2 5.08 -26.50 -25.32
CA GLY A 2 3.92 -27.12 -25.98
C GLY A 2 2.84 -27.67 -25.03
N LYS A 3 2.92 -27.38 -23.73
CA LYS A 3 1.87 -27.74 -22.76
C LYS A 3 0.92 -26.55 -22.55
N ILE A 4 -0.38 -26.88 -22.44
CA ILE A 4 -1.39 -25.92 -22.02
C ILE A 4 -1.36 -25.89 -20.50
N GLU A 5 -1.15 -24.69 -19.94
CA GLU A 5 -1.20 -24.46 -18.51
C GLU A 5 -2.47 -23.66 -18.18
N THR A 6 -3.12 -24.02 -17.10
CA THR A 6 -4.32 -23.32 -16.62
C THR A 6 -3.96 -22.60 -15.32
N ASN A 7 -4.04 -21.28 -15.33
CA ASN A 7 -3.80 -20.45 -14.15
C ASN A 7 -5.11 -19.82 -13.70
N LEU A 8 -5.36 -19.85 -12.39
CA LEU A 8 -6.42 -19.06 -11.79
C LEU A 8 -5.91 -17.61 -11.64
N VAL A 9 -6.61 -16.67 -12.24
CA VAL A 9 -6.26 -15.25 -12.21
C VAL A 9 -7.43 -14.43 -11.71
N THR A 10 -7.15 -13.25 -11.16
CA THR A 10 -8.16 -12.26 -10.83
C THR A 10 -8.85 -11.76 -12.09
N ASP A 11 -10.16 -11.58 -12.03
CA ASP A 11 -10.91 -10.95 -13.12
C ASP A 11 -10.40 -9.50 -13.31
N PRO A 12 -9.88 -9.15 -14.51
CA PRO A 12 -9.34 -7.80 -14.77
C PRO A 12 -10.39 -6.69 -14.70
N TYR A 13 -11.68 -7.03 -14.68
CA TYR A 13 -12.78 -6.08 -14.53
C TYR A 13 -13.30 -5.96 -13.08
N SER A 14 -12.62 -6.60 -12.11
CA SER A 14 -12.99 -6.48 -10.71
C SER A 14 -12.66 -5.11 -10.14
N PHE A 15 -13.62 -4.47 -9.49
CA PHE A 15 -13.44 -3.18 -8.79
C PHE A 15 -13.11 -3.36 -7.31
N SER A 16 -13.47 -4.49 -6.73
CA SER A 16 -13.25 -4.79 -5.31
C SER A 16 -13.00 -6.27 -5.14
N LEU A 17 -12.00 -6.60 -4.33
CA LEU A 17 -11.55 -7.97 -4.11
C LEU A 17 -11.63 -8.34 -2.63
N SER A 18 -11.89 -9.61 -2.36
CA SER A 18 -11.70 -10.17 -1.04
C SER A 18 -10.22 -10.47 -0.79
N MET A 19 -9.87 -10.72 0.48
CA MET A 19 -8.52 -11.13 0.89
C MET A 19 -7.93 -12.19 -0.05
N ASN A 20 -6.69 -11.99 -0.44
CA ASN A 20 -5.95 -12.82 -1.39
C ASN A 20 -6.65 -12.96 -2.75
N SER A 21 -7.41 -11.96 -3.17
CA SER A 21 -8.11 -11.91 -4.47
C SER A 21 -9.03 -13.11 -4.76
N ARG A 22 -9.49 -13.81 -3.73
CA ARG A 22 -10.24 -15.07 -3.89
C ARG A 22 -11.64 -14.88 -4.47
N ARG A 23 -12.23 -13.70 -4.32
CA ARG A 23 -13.58 -13.38 -4.78
C ARG A 23 -13.65 -11.95 -5.23
N SER A 24 -14.39 -11.69 -6.30
CA SER A 24 -14.78 -10.34 -6.71
C SER A 24 -16.06 -9.95 -5.99
N GLN A 25 -16.12 -8.74 -5.46
CA GLN A 25 -17.34 -8.16 -4.95
C GLN A 25 -18.07 -7.46 -6.11
N ILE A 26 -19.37 -7.78 -6.27
CA ILE A 26 -20.22 -7.07 -7.23
C ILE A 26 -20.70 -5.79 -6.54
N VAL A 27 -20.28 -4.64 -7.06
CA VAL A 27 -20.62 -3.32 -6.52
C VAL A 27 -21.08 -2.40 -7.62
N SER A 28 -21.97 -1.47 -7.31
CA SER A 28 -22.25 -0.31 -8.16
C SER A 28 -21.42 0.86 -7.66
N LEU A 29 -20.58 1.45 -8.52
CA LEU A 29 -19.79 2.63 -8.15
C LEU A 29 -20.65 3.88 -7.97
N ASP A 30 -21.91 3.84 -8.42
CA ASP A 30 -22.91 4.89 -8.21
C ASP A 30 -23.63 4.78 -6.86
N ASP A 31 -23.33 3.75 -6.07
CA ASP A 31 -23.93 3.58 -4.74
C ASP A 31 -23.30 4.59 -3.76
N ALA A 32 -24.13 5.54 -3.33
CA ALA A 32 -23.71 6.58 -2.39
C ALA A 32 -23.18 6.01 -1.04
N ALA A 33 -23.57 4.80 -0.66
CA ALA A 33 -23.09 4.14 0.55
C ALA A 33 -21.61 3.74 0.45
N LEU A 34 -21.04 3.66 -0.74
CA LEU A 34 -19.63 3.36 -0.99
C LEU A 34 -18.74 4.60 -0.99
N ALA A 35 -19.32 5.79 -1.17
CA ALA A 35 -18.57 7.04 -1.17
C ALA A 35 -18.26 7.49 0.27
N PRO A 36 -17.02 7.89 0.57
CA PRO A 36 -16.71 8.54 1.85
C PRO A 36 -17.51 9.83 2.03
N ALA A 37 -17.79 10.21 3.27
CA ALA A 37 -18.46 11.46 3.57
C ALA A 37 -17.69 12.65 2.95
N GLY A 38 -18.40 13.52 2.24
CA GLY A 38 -17.81 14.67 1.57
C GLY A 38 -17.14 14.40 0.22
N TRP A 39 -17.21 13.16 -0.30
CA TRP A 39 -16.57 12.79 -1.56
C TRP A 39 -16.93 13.72 -2.73
N ASP A 40 -18.23 13.98 -2.93
CA ASP A 40 -18.71 14.81 -4.04
C ASP A 40 -18.46 16.32 -3.84
N SER A 41 -18.22 16.75 -2.61
CA SER A 41 -17.94 18.14 -2.25
C SER A 41 -16.45 18.46 -2.09
N LEU A 42 -15.57 17.46 -2.22
CA LEU A 42 -14.14 17.64 -2.08
C LEU A 42 -13.59 18.50 -3.25
N ALA A 43 -13.23 19.75 -2.96
CA ALA A 43 -12.52 20.58 -3.89
C ALA A 43 -11.06 20.12 -3.99
N LYS A 44 -10.64 19.71 -5.19
CA LYS A 44 -9.24 19.41 -5.46
C LYS A 44 -8.47 20.73 -5.65
N PRO A 45 -7.23 20.84 -5.13
CA PRO A 45 -6.39 22.01 -5.38
C PRO A 45 -6.21 22.22 -6.90
N ALA A 46 -6.35 23.47 -7.35
CA ALA A 46 -6.11 23.82 -8.73
C ALA A 46 -4.61 23.91 -8.99
N LEU A 47 -4.16 23.27 -10.06
CA LEU A 47 -2.81 23.44 -10.59
C LEU A 47 -2.86 24.53 -11.68
N VAL A 48 -2.06 25.58 -11.52
CA VAL A 48 -2.08 26.72 -12.46
C VAL A 48 -1.32 26.37 -13.72
N GLN A 49 -0.14 25.79 -13.61
CA GLN A 49 0.70 25.38 -14.73
C GLN A 49 1.28 23.99 -14.47
N PRO A 50 1.42 23.13 -15.50
CA PRO A 50 2.06 21.82 -15.36
C PRO A 50 3.49 21.89 -14.82
N GLU A 51 4.21 22.97 -15.08
CA GLU A 51 5.58 23.22 -14.64
C GLU A 51 5.68 23.41 -13.12
N ASP A 52 4.58 23.75 -12.45
CA ASP A 52 4.52 23.91 -11.00
C ASP A 52 4.35 22.57 -10.25
N ILE A 53 4.28 21.45 -10.98
CA ILE A 53 4.16 20.13 -10.38
C ILE A 53 5.44 19.78 -9.65
N SER A 54 5.30 19.54 -8.35
CA SER A 54 6.30 18.88 -7.51
C SER A 54 5.76 17.54 -7.03
N VAL A 55 6.59 16.49 -7.10
CA VAL A 55 6.16 15.12 -6.80
C VAL A 55 7.00 14.56 -5.66
N TYR A 56 6.33 14.01 -4.66
CA TYR A 56 6.94 13.21 -3.60
C TYR A 56 6.53 11.76 -3.77
N GLU A 57 7.48 10.90 -4.10
CA GLU A 57 7.25 9.47 -4.25
C GLU A 57 7.44 8.78 -2.91
N LEU A 58 6.49 7.91 -2.54
CA LEU A 58 6.58 7.11 -1.33
C LEU A 58 5.96 5.73 -1.50
N HIS A 59 6.48 4.76 -0.74
CA HIS A 59 5.94 3.42 -0.66
C HIS A 59 4.90 3.36 0.47
N VAL A 60 3.68 2.87 0.17
CA VAL A 60 2.58 2.81 1.15
C VAL A 60 2.96 2.09 2.44
N ARG A 61 3.66 0.96 2.33
CA ARG A 61 4.12 0.20 3.51
C ARG A 61 5.13 1.00 4.32
N ASP A 62 6.13 1.56 3.66
CA ASP A 62 7.27 2.20 4.32
C ASP A 62 6.89 3.54 4.96
N PHE A 63 5.83 4.17 4.45
CA PHE A 63 5.28 5.41 5.01
C PHE A 63 5.03 5.34 6.52
N SER A 64 4.58 4.19 7.02
CA SER A 64 4.19 4.06 8.42
C SER A 64 4.77 2.83 9.14
N ALA A 65 5.52 1.98 8.45
CA ALA A 65 6.04 0.72 9.02
C ALA A 65 6.80 0.92 10.34
N ASN A 66 7.58 2.01 10.43
CA ASN A 66 8.40 2.36 11.59
C ASN A 66 7.88 3.57 12.36
N ASP A 67 6.69 4.09 12.04
CA ASP A 67 6.11 5.24 12.75
C ASP A 67 5.51 4.80 14.10
N ALA A 68 6.15 5.19 15.19
CA ALA A 68 5.69 4.87 16.55
C ALA A 68 4.35 5.55 16.92
N THR A 69 3.91 6.56 16.16
CA THR A 69 2.64 7.24 16.38
C THR A 69 1.47 6.59 15.66
N VAL A 70 1.74 5.56 14.84
CA VAL A 70 0.73 4.77 14.14
C VAL A 70 0.47 3.47 14.91
N PRO A 71 -0.80 3.13 15.23
CA PRO A 71 -1.15 1.84 15.83
C PRO A 71 -0.66 0.67 14.99
N ASP A 72 -0.13 -0.39 15.61
CA ASP A 72 0.46 -1.53 14.90
C ASP A 72 -0.48 -2.18 13.88
N ALA A 73 -1.78 -2.22 14.17
CA ALA A 73 -2.77 -2.76 13.24
C ALA A 73 -2.92 -1.94 11.94
N LEU A 74 -2.50 -0.67 11.93
CA LEU A 74 -2.61 0.23 10.79
C LEU A 74 -1.27 0.48 10.10
N LYS A 75 -0.14 0.09 10.70
CA LYS A 75 1.18 0.23 10.10
C LYS A 75 1.26 -0.48 8.76
N GLY A 76 1.85 0.17 7.78
CA GLY A 76 2.03 -0.34 6.43
C GLY A 76 0.75 -0.46 5.62
N THR A 77 -0.35 0.15 6.03
CA THR A 77 -1.63 0.12 5.34
C THR A 77 -2.06 1.50 4.83
N PHE A 78 -2.98 1.53 3.88
CA PHE A 78 -3.60 2.79 3.43
C PHE A 78 -4.28 3.57 4.57
N LYS A 79 -4.76 2.88 5.61
CA LYS A 79 -5.40 3.53 6.76
C LYS A 79 -4.44 4.38 7.60
N ALA A 80 -3.13 4.17 7.49
CA ALA A 80 -2.16 5.05 8.17
C ALA A 80 -2.26 6.50 7.70
N PHE A 81 -2.66 6.72 6.44
CA PHE A 81 -2.87 8.07 5.89
C PHE A 81 -4.09 8.80 6.48
N THR A 82 -4.97 8.08 7.18
CA THR A 82 -6.15 8.69 7.83
C THR A 82 -5.89 9.19 9.25
N LEU A 83 -4.65 9.14 9.72
CA LEU A 83 -4.25 9.54 11.05
C LEU A 83 -3.55 10.92 11.03
N PRO A 84 -4.30 12.04 11.17
CA PRO A 84 -3.76 13.38 10.99
C PRO A 84 -2.65 13.74 11.97
N ASP A 85 -2.61 13.08 13.12
CA ASP A 85 -1.62 13.31 14.16
C ASP A 85 -0.39 12.44 14.07
N SER A 86 -0.34 11.49 13.13
CA SER A 86 0.86 10.66 12.90
C SER A 86 2.03 11.49 12.36
N ASN A 87 3.26 11.05 12.64
CA ASN A 87 4.46 11.72 12.14
C ASN A 87 4.48 11.77 10.62
N GLY A 88 4.09 10.68 9.96
CA GLY A 88 4.03 10.60 8.50
C GLY A 88 3.06 11.63 7.91
N VAL A 89 1.83 11.72 8.44
CA VAL A 89 0.83 12.68 7.92
C VAL A 89 1.23 14.11 8.22
N LYS A 90 1.75 14.42 9.42
CA LYS A 90 2.31 15.75 9.73
C LYS A 90 3.44 16.15 8.79
N HIS A 91 4.29 15.19 8.41
CA HIS A 91 5.33 15.44 7.42
C HIS A 91 4.74 15.81 6.06
N LEU A 92 3.73 15.06 5.58
CA LEU A 92 3.04 15.40 4.32
C LEU A 92 2.36 16.76 4.36
N GLN A 93 1.72 17.11 5.48
CA GLN A 93 1.12 18.44 5.69
C GLN A 93 2.17 19.56 5.64
N ALA A 94 3.34 19.34 6.23
CA ALA A 94 4.42 20.32 6.18
C ALA A 94 4.99 20.46 4.74
N LEU A 95 5.08 19.37 3.99
CA LEU A 95 5.48 19.41 2.57
C LEU A 95 4.44 20.13 1.71
N GLU A 96 3.15 19.88 1.95
CA GLU A 96 2.05 20.58 1.25
C GLU A 96 2.14 22.09 1.54
N ALA A 97 2.28 22.50 2.81
CA ALA A 97 2.44 23.89 3.19
C ALA A 97 3.69 24.54 2.57
N ALA A 98 4.72 23.75 2.24
CA ALA A 98 5.93 24.19 1.54
C ALA A 98 5.78 24.19 0.00
N GLY A 99 4.61 23.81 -0.54
CA GLY A 99 4.32 23.84 -1.98
C GLY A 99 4.39 22.49 -2.69
N LEU A 100 4.43 21.37 -1.98
CA LEU A 100 4.27 20.04 -2.60
C LEU A 100 2.86 19.91 -3.19
N THR A 101 2.78 19.48 -4.44
CA THR A 101 1.51 19.39 -5.16
C THR A 101 0.99 17.97 -5.33
N HIS A 102 1.88 16.97 -5.43
CA HIS A 102 1.49 15.59 -5.76
C HIS A 102 2.21 14.56 -4.92
N LEU A 103 1.49 13.49 -4.57
CA LEU A 103 2.06 12.25 -4.04
C LEU A 103 2.01 11.17 -5.11
N HIS A 104 3.14 10.49 -5.33
CA HIS A 104 3.23 9.30 -6.16
C HIS A 104 3.35 8.07 -5.25
N LEU A 105 2.28 7.28 -5.17
CA LEU A 105 2.23 6.10 -4.29
C LEU A 105 2.75 4.86 -5.00
N LEU A 106 3.66 4.11 -4.36
CA LEU A 106 4.24 2.86 -4.84
C LEU A 106 4.09 1.76 -3.79
N PRO A 107 3.75 0.53 -4.18
CA PRO A 107 2.78 0.15 -5.20
C PRO A 107 1.36 0.37 -4.67
N VAL A 108 0.38 0.48 -5.57
CA VAL A 108 -1.05 0.61 -5.21
C VAL A 108 -1.88 -0.57 -5.72
N PHE A 109 -1.23 -1.56 -6.32
CA PHE A 109 -1.88 -2.75 -6.86
C PHE A 109 -1.84 -3.90 -5.88
N ASP A 110 -2.84 -4.77 -5.98
CA ASP A 110 -2.80 -6.09 -5.38
C ASP A 110 -1.69 -6.94 -6.02
N ILE A 111 -0.93 -7.66 -5.20
CA ILE A 111 0.16 -8.55 -5.65
C ILE A 111 -0.18 -9.97 -5.24
N ALA A 112 -0.46 -10.81 -6.21
CA ALA A 112 -0.91 -12.19 -6.01
C ALA A 112 0.05 -13.07 -5.19
N THR A 113 1.34 -12.69 -5.09
CA THR A 113 2.36 -13.45 -4.35
C THR A 113 2.45 -13.07 -2.87
N ILE A 114 1.73 -12.04 -2.43
CA ILE A 114 1.70 -11.60 -1.04
C ILE A 114 0.45 -12.14 -0.36
N ASN A 115 0.62 -12.94 0.70
CA ASN A 115 -0.49 -13.34 1.54
C ASN A 115 -0.94 -12.17 2.42
N GLU A 116 -2.18 -11.71 2.22
CA GLU A 116 -2.74 -10.60 2.99
C GLU A 116 -3.16 -11.01 4.42
N ASN A 117 -3.27 -12.31 4.70
CA ASN A 117 -3.52 -12.80 6.03
C ASN A 117 -2.24 -12.75 6.89
N ARG A 118 -2.09 -11.70 7.67
CA ARG A 118 -0.92 -11.50 8.53
C ARG A 118 -0.69 -12.64 9.53
N ALA A 119 -1.73 -13.37 9.93
CA ALA A 119 -1.61 -14.50 10.85
C ALA A 119 -0.90 -15.71 10.22
N GLU A 120 -0.82 -15.74 8.89
CA GLU A 120 -0.15 -16.79 8.12
C GLU A 120 1.26 -16.37 7.66
N TRP A 121 1.70 -15.16 7.98
CA TRP A 121 3.02 -14.71 7.60
C TRP A 121 4.10 -15.48 8.35
N GLN A 122 5.08 -15.94 7.59
CA GLN A 122 6.28 -16.54 8.12
C GLN A 122 7.41 -15.53 7.95
N ALA A 123 8.05 -15.19 9.05
CA ALA A 123 9.25 -14.37 9.02
C ALA A 123 10.44 -15.27 9.43
N PRO A 124 11.58 -15.15 8.73
CA PRO A 124 12.80 -15.83 9.16
C PRO A 124 13.18 -15.40 10.58
N ASP A 125 13.68 -16.32 11.37
CA ASP A 125 14.19 -15.99 12.71
C ASP A 125 15.49 -15.16 12.60
N PRO A 126 15.49 -13.88 13.06
CA PRO A 126 16.68 -13.05 13.00
C PRO A 126 17.90 -13.64 13.72
N ALA A 127 17.68 -14.44 14.78
CA ALA A 127 18.75 -15.09 15.50
C ALA A 127 19.39 -16.22 14.67
N VAL A 128 18.58 -16.96 13.90
CA VAL A 128 19.07 -17.96 12.94
C VAL A 128 19.82 -17.29 11.80
N LEU A 129 19.28 -16.21 11.22
CA LEU A 129 19.93 -15.48 10.14
C LEU A 129 21.29 -14.91 10.55
N ALA A 130 21.41 -14.43 11.79
CA ALA A 130 22.67 -13.90 12.33
C ALA A 130 23.77 -14.96 12.51
N THR A 131 23.44 -16.24 12.45
CA THR A 131 24.44 -17.33 12.51
C THR A 131 25.17 -17.57 11.19
N TYR A 132 24.62 -17.08 10.10
CA TYR A 132 25.22 -17.19 8.76
C TYR A 132 26.02 -15.95 8.40
N PRO A 133 27.10 -16.10 7.63
CA PRO A 133 27.77 -14.93 7.08
C PRO A 133 26.80 -14.07 6.24
N PRO A 134 26.85 -12.73 6.30
CA PRO A 134 26.03 -11.86 5.47
C PRO A 134 26.15 -12.20 3.99
N ASP A 135 25.02 -12.22 3.30
CA ASP A 135 24.90 -12.52 1.84
C ASP A 135 25.39 -13.92 1.44
N SER A 136 25.61 -14.84 2.38
CA SER A 136 25.95 -16.23 2.05
C SER A 136 24.77 -16.98 1.45
N GLU A 137 25.04 -18.01 0.62
CA GLU A 137 24.01 -18.90 0.09
C GLU A 137 23.17 -19.55 1.21
N ALA A 138 23.79 -19.85 2.35
CA ALA A 138 23.11 -20.42 3.50
C ALA A 138 22.12 -19.40 4.13
N GLN A 139 22.49 -18.12 4.21
CA GLN A 139 21.60 -17.07 4.70
C GLN A 139 20.44 -16.84 3.71
N GLN A 140 20.73 -16.82 2.41
CA GLN A 140 19.72 -16.67 1.36
C GLN A 140 18.72 -17.85 1.34
N ALA A 141 19.19 -19.07 1.60
CA ALA A 141 18.33 -20.24 1.65
C ALA A 141 17.45 -20.30 2.93
N ALA A 142 17.79 -19.52 3.96
CA ALA A 142 17.04 -19.43 5.21
C ALA A 142 15.99 -18.28 5.18
N LEU A 143 15.97 -17.47 4.12
CA LEU A 143 14.98 -16.43 3.85
C LEU A 143 13.76 -17.00 3.11
#